data_2f6e947c4fc46077b9d1d3741df0e9ae
#
_entry.id   2f6e947c4fc46077b9d1d3741df0e9ae
#
_cell.length_a   1.000
_cell.length_b   1.000
_cell.length_c   1.000
_cell.angle_alpha   90.00
_cell.angle_beta   90.00
_cell.angle_gamma   90.00
#
_symmetry.space_group_name_H-M   'P 1'
#
loop_
_entity.id
_entity.type
_entity.pdbx_description
1 polymer ?
#
loop_
_entity_poly.entity_id
_entity_poly.type
_entity_poly.pdbx_seq_one_letter_code
_entity_poly.pdbx_strand_id
1 'polypeptide(L)'
;MGIKNLNTLIESNSLNGINKRHLSSFSGKILAIDTNVYLYKYLYGKSNHIDGMFFMINKFKKFNITPIFILDGKPPDEKTDTIKNRRLIKDRLEEKLSLLKIEIKALETDMEIQEIQKEIDVIEKKIIYVNRNVIDKTKTLFDLMGVVYIEADCEAEHYCSKLCNLDIVDGVVSEDMDTIACGSKLVIRNFTNRDDNVESYYLQDILYDLNLTNKSFIDLCILLGNDYNHR
;
A
#
# COMPACT_ATOMS: atom_id res chain seq x y z
N MET A 1 -0.45 8.08 1.06
CA MET A 1 -1.18 7.65 2.27
C MET A 1 -0.13 7.48 3.34
N GLY A 2 -0.53 7.44 4.60
CA GLY A 2 0.39 7.28 5.70
C GLY A 2 0.96 8.59 6.26
N ILE A 3 2.03 8.47 7.04
CA ILE A 3 2.63 9.59 7.78
C ILE A 3 3.26 10.60 6.82
N LYS A 4 2.83 11.86 6.95
CA LYS A 4 3.27 12.95 6.06
C LYS A 4 4.77 13.16 6.15
N ASN A 5 5.44 13.23 4.99
CA ASN A 5 6.87 13.53 4.86
C ASN A 5 7.83 12.58 5.61
N LEU A 6 7.34 11.48 6.21
CA LEU A 6 8.22 10.55 6.94
C LEU A 6 9.29 9.96 6.04
N ASN A 7 8.92 9.55 4.82
CA ASN A 7 9.89 9.02 3.86
C ASN A 7 11.00 10.03 3.54
N THR A 8 10.64 11.26 3.21
CA THR A 8 11.61 12.34 2.91
C THR A 8 12.51 12.65 4.11
N LEU A 9 11.94 12.62 5.32
CA LEU A 9 12.70 12.83 6.55
C LEU A 9 13.75 11.73 6.74
N ILE A 10 13.38 10.46 6.56
CA ILE A 10 14.30 9.34 6.69
C ILE A 10 15.35 9.39 5.58
N GLU A 11 14.96 9.60 4.31
CA GLU A 11 15.88 9.72 3.18
C GLU A 11 16.94 10.82 3.36
N SER A 12 16.55 11.93 3.99
CA SER A 12 17.45 13.08 4.17
C SER A 12 18.36 12.95 5.40
N ASN A 13 18.03 12.11 6.38
CA ASN A 13 18.70 12.09 7.67
C ASN A 13 19.22 10.70 8.11
N SER A 14 18.87 9.63 7.39
CA SER A 14 19.37 8.29 7.68
C SER A 14 20.23 7.80 6.54
N LEU A 15 21.51 7.50 6.85
CA LEU A 15 22.48 7.00 5.87
C LEU A 15 22.44 5.48 5.73
N ASN A 16 22.08 4.78 6.80
CA ASN A 16 22.14 3.32 6.88
C ASN A 16 20.75 2.69 6.90
N GLY A 17 19.72 3.45 7.29
CA GLY A 17 18.37 2.94 7.48
C GLY A 17 17.67 2.52 6.19
N ILE A 18 18.11 3.04 5.03
CA ILE A 18 17.55 2.71 3.73
C ILE A 18 18.62 2.08 2.84
N ASN A 19 18.37 0.86 2.39
CA ASN A 19 19.28 0.14 1.53
C ASN A 19 18.58 -0.33 0.26
N LYS A 20 19.14 0.00 -0.89
CA LYS A 20 18.70 -0.57 -2.16
C LYS A 20 19.30 -1.96 -2.34
N ARG A 21 18.45 -2.98 -2.47
CA ARG A 21 18.85 -4.39 -2.55
C ARG A 21 18.13 -5.11 -3.67
N HIS A 22 18.80 -6.05 -4.30
CA HIS A 22 18.16 -6.97 -5.23
C HIS A 22 17.35 -8.03 -4.46
N LEU A 23 16.20 -8.44 -4.99
CA LEU A 23 15.30 -9.40 -4.34
C LEU A 23 15.93 -10.73 -3.97
N SER A 24 16.96 -11.17 -4.71
CA SER A 24 17.70 -12.39 -4.37
C SER A 24 18.34 -12.37 -2.98
N SER A 25 18.59 -11.19 -2.40
CA SER A 25 19.12 -11.08 -1.03
C SER A 25 18.11 -11.50 0.05
N PHE A 26 16.84 -11.66 -0.31
CA PHE A 26 15.77 -12.14 0.56
C PHE A 26 15.39 -13.61 0.30
N SER A 27 16.20 -14.35 -0.47
CA SER A 27 15.96 -15.78 -0.73
C SER A 27 15.89 -16.58 0.58
N GLY A 28 14.90 -17.46 0.67
CA GLY A 28 14.61 -18.27 1.87
C GLY A 28 13.88 -17.53 2.98
N LYS A 29 13.58 -16.24 2.81
CA LYS A 29 12.86 -15.41 3.78
C LYS A 29 11.35 -15.59 3.68
N ILE A 30 10.67 -15.39 4.82
CA ILE A 30 9.22 -15.33 4.93
C ILE A 30 8.86 -13.85 5.09
N LEU A 31 8.01 -13.32 4.19
CA LEU A 31 7.61 -11.92 4.20
C LEU A 31 6.09 -11.79 4.34
N ALA A 32 5.63 -10.93 5.24
CA ALA A 32 4.23 -10.52 5.31
C ALA A 32 3.95 -9.43 4.27
N ILE A 33 2.84 -9.55 3.57
CA ILE A 33 2.47 -8.63 2.49
C ILE A 33 1.21 -7.86 2.89
N ASP A 34 1.31 -6.54 2.94
CA ASP A 34 0.16 -5.67 3.02
C ASP A 34 -0.58 -5.70 1.67
N THR A 35 -1.57 -6.57 1.58
CA THR A 35 -2.22 -6.92 0.32
C THR A 35 -3.03 -5.76 -0.25
N ASN A 36 -3.73 -5.02 0.59
CA ASN A 36 -4.66 -3.98 0.15
C ASN A 36 -3.96 -2.82 -0.55
N VAL A 37 -2.76 -2.44 -0.11
CA VAL A 37 -1.93 -1.42 -0.78
C VAL A 37 -1.65 -1.81 -2.23
N TYR A 38 -1.33 -3.08 -2.50
CA TYR A 38 -1.06 -3.57 -3.84
C TYR A 38 -2.33 -3.73 -4.68
N LEU A 39 -3.46 -4.12 -4.09
CA LEU A 39 -4.75 -4.14 -4.78
C LEU A 39 -5.13 -2.74 -5.28
N TYR A 40 -5.01 -1.71 -4.42
CA TYR A 40 -5.21 -0.32 -4.84
C TYR A 40 -4.24 0.09 -5.95
N LYS A 41 -2.95 -0.26 -5.83
CA LYS A 41 -1.92 0.06 -6.83
C LYS A 41 -2.25 -0.52 -8.21
N TYR A 42 -2.68 -1.78 -8.27
CA TYR A 42 -3.02 -2.43 -9.53
C TYR A 42 -4.32 -1.88 -10.14
N LEU A 43 -5.33 -1.67 -9.33
CA LEU A 43 -6.59 -1.06 -9.79
C LEU A 43 -6.38 0.37 -10.30
N TYR A 44 -5.53 1.17 -9.61
CA TYR A 44 -5.18 2.53 -10.04
C TYR A 44 -4.51 2.56 -11.42
N GLY A 45 -3.66 1.57 -11.70
CA GLY A 45 -2.97 1.43 -12.99
C GLY A 45 -3.86 1.00 -14.15
N LYS A 46 -5.20 0.87 -13.96
CA LYS A 46 -6.15 0.30 -14.92
C LYS A 46 -5.76 -1.13 -15.36
N SER A 47 -4.87 -1.79 -14.64
CA SER A 47 -4.52 -3.19 -14.85
C SER A 47 -5.51 -4.10 -14.12
N ASN A 48 -5.67 -5.31 -14.61
CA ASN A 48 -6.42 -6.32 -13.89
C ASN A 48 -5.65 -6.65 -12.60
N HIS A 49 -6.27 -6.43 -11.43
CA HIS A 49 -5.63 -6.70 -10.14
C HIS A 49 -5.20 -8.17 -9.99
N ILE A 50 -5.94 -9.09 -10.64
CA ILE A 50 -5.59 -10.52 -10.66
C ILE A 50 -4.26 -10.74 -11.38
N ASP A 51 -4.03 -10.11 -12.54
CA ASP A 51 -2.77 -10.21 -13.27
C ASP A 51 -1.62 -9.64 -12.44
N GLY A 52 -1.85 -8.47 -11.80
CA GLY A 52 -0.87 -7.84 -10.93
C GLY A 52 -0.46 -8.74 -9.76
N MET A 53 -1.44 -9.33 -9.06
CA MET A 53 -1.20 -10.27 -7.97
C MET A 53 -0.55 -11.57 -8.45
N PHE A 54 -0.96 -12.10 -9.61
CA PHE A 54 -0.34 -13.27 -10.23
C PHE A 54 1.15 -13.05 -10.49
N PHE A 55 1.51 -11.91 -11.11
CA PHE A 55 2.92 -11.59 -11.36
C PHE A 55 3.70 -11.36 -10.06
N MET A 56 3.09 -10.75 -9.06
CA MET A 56 3.70 -10.55 -7.74
C MET A 56 4.02 -11.89 -7.07
N ILE A 57 3.09 -12.85 -7.07
CA ILE A 57 3.29 -14.20 -6.50
C ILE A 57 4.42 -14.93 -7.26
N ASN A 58 4.42 -14.88 -8.59
CA ASN A 58 5.48 -15.51 -9.38
C ASN A 58 6.85 -14.86 -9.12
N LYS A 59 6.90 -13.55 -8.86
CA LYS A 59 8.13 -12.85 -8.48
C LYS A 59 8.66 -13.36 -7.14
N PHE A 60 7.82 -13.57 -6.14
CA PHE A 60 8.21 -14.21 -4.88
C PHE A 60 8.77 -15.63 -5.11
N LYS A 61 8.05 -16.45 -5.89
CA LYS A 61 8.50 -17.82 -6.22
C LYS A 61 9.84 -17.81 -6.97
N LYS A 62 10.02 -16.90 -7.94
CA LYS A 62 11.29 -16.74 -8.69
C LYS A 62 12.49 -16.54 -7.78
N PHE A 63 12.34 -15.79 -6.71
CA PHE A 63 13.43 -15.47 -5.76
C PHE A 63 13.44 -16.36 -4.52
N ASN A 64 12.67 -17.44 -4.50
CA ASN A 64 12.55 -18.35 -3.36
C ASN A 64 12.20 -17.63 -2.05
N ILE A 65 11.23 -16.70 -2.13
CA ILE A 65 10.69 -15.96 -0.99
C ILE A 65 9.29 -16.52 -0.70
N THR A 66 8.98 -16.76 0.57
CA THR A 66 7.66 -17.23 1.00
C THR A 66 6.78 -16.05 1.39
N PRO A 67 5.77 -15.68 0.60
CA PRO A 67 4.85 -14.61 0.96
C PRO A 67 3.73 -15.12 1.86
N ILE A 68 3.32 -14.30 2.84
CA ILE A 68 2.07 -14.44 3.60
C ILE A 68 1.26 -13.17 3.33
N PHE A 69 0.17 -13.29 2.59
CA PHE A 69 -0.68 -12.15 2.22
C PHE A 69 -1.64 -11.82 3.37
N ILE A 70 -1.61 -10.57 3.83
CA ILE A 70 -2.49 -10.08 4.88
C ILE A 70 -3.56 -9.19 4.24
N LEU A 71 -4.82 -9.55 4.43
CA LEU A 71 -5.98 -8.78 3.99
C LEU A 71 -6.50 -7.95 5.17
N ASP A 72 -6.93 -6.71 4.90
CA ASP A 72 -7.50 -5.84 5.92
C ASP A 72 -8.74 -6.46 6.57
N GLY A 73 -8.81 -6.31 7.87
CA GLY A 73 -9.99 -6.55 8.67
C GLY A 73 -10.80 -5.27 8.93
N LYS A 74 -11.40 -5.20 10.09
CA LYS A 74 -12.17 -4.03 10.51
C LYS A 74 -11.21 -2.88 10.87
N PRO A 75 -11.36 -1.68 10.25
CA PRO A 75 -10.57 -0.52 10.66
C PRO A 75 -10.95 -0.10 12.09
N PRO A 76 -10.02 0.50 12.85
CA PRO A 76 -10.29 1.00 14.18
C PRO A 76 -11.26 2.19 14.16
N ASP A 77 -11.97 2.38 15.26
CA ASP A 77 -13.02 3.39 15.36
C ASP A 77 -12.46 4.82 15.20
N GLU A 78 -11.22 5.05 15.60
CA GLU A 78 -10.50 6.33 15.46
C GLU A 78 -10.30 6.76 13.98
N LYS A 79 -10.33 5.83 13.04
CA LYS A 79 -10.20 6.10 11.60
C LYS A 79 -11.54 6.40 10.90
N THR A 80 -12.64 6.31 11.65
CA THR A 80 -14.01 6.45 11.09
C THR A 80 -14.21 7.77 10.35
N ASP A 81 -13.74 8.88 10.90
CA ASP A 81 -13.91 10.20 10.28
C ASP A 81 -13.07 10.34 9.00
N THR A 82 -11.87 9.82 8.99
CA THR A 82 -11.03 9.75 7.78
C THR A 82 -11.71 8.94 6.68
N ILE A 83 -12.28 7.78 7.03
CA ILE A 83 -13.01 6.92 6.10
C ILE A 83 -14.26 7.62 5.55
N LYS A 84 -15.05 8.26 6.42
CA LYS A 84 -16.22 9.05 6.00
C LYS A 84 -15.85 10.18 5.05
N ASN A 85 -14.79 10.95 5.36
CA ASN A 85 -14.31 12.02 4.51
C ASN A 85 -13.83 11.52 3.15
N ARG A 86 -13.08 10.42 3.12
CA ARG A 86 -12.67 9.77 1.86
C ARG A 86 -13.87 9.30 1.03
N ARG A 87 -14.91 8.79 1.68
CA ARG A 87 -16.16 8.39 1.01
C ARG A 87 -16.89 9.59 0.42
N LEU A 88 -17.09 10.65 1.19
CA LEU A 88 -17.73 11.89 0.71
C LEU A 88 -17.01 12.50 -0.50
N ILE A 89 -15.66 12.44 -0.51
CA ILE A 89 -14.88 12.90 -1.67
C ILE A 89 -15.14 12.02 -2.89
N LYS A 90 -15.21 10.70 -2.71
CA LYS A 90 -15.50 9.76 -3.80
C LYS A 90 -16.91 9.95 -4.33
N ASP A 91 -17.91 10.10 -3.46
CA ASP A 91 -19.30 10.32 -3.84
C ASP A 91 -19.44 11.59 -4.73
N ARG A 92 -18.78 12.69 -4.34
CA ARG A 92 -18.72 13.92 -5.16
C ARG A 92 -18.04 13.71 -6.52
N LEU A 93 -17.01 12.89 -6.56
CA LEU A 93 -16.31 12.57 -7.81
C LEU A 93 -17.18 11.69 -8.71
N GLU A 94 -17.99 10.78 -8.15
CA GLU A 94 -18.95 9.96 -8.89
C GLU A 94 -20.06 10.81 -9.50
N GLU A 95 -20.59 11.78 -8.74
CA GLU A 95 -21.57 12.75 -9.27
C GLU A 95 -20.97 13.54 -10.45
N LYS A 96 -19.75 14.08 -10.26
CA LYS A 96 -19.05 14.81 -11.35
C LYS A 96 -18.81 13.91 -12.56
N LEU A 97 -18.39 12.67 -12.35
CA LEU A 97 -18.16 11.70 -13.41
C LEU A 97 -19.43 11.43 -14.22
N SER A 98 -20.58 11.31 -13.54
CA SER A 98 -21.85 11.08 -14.19
C SER A 98 -22.27 12.26 -15.09
N LEU A 99 -22.03 13.49 -14.63
CA LEU A 99 -22.28 14.71 -15.41
C LEU A 99 -21.37 14.79 -16.65
N LEU A 100 -20.07 14.55 -16.50
CA LEU A 100 -19.13 14.55 -17.62
C LEU A 100 -19.46 13.47 -18.67
N LYS A 101 -19.92 12.29 -18.23
CA LYS A 101 -20.37 11.21 -19.14
C LYS A 101 -21.66 11.55 -19.90
N ILE A 102 -22.48 12.46 -19.39
CA ILE A 102 -23.63 13.00 -20.11
C ILE A 102 -23.16 14.08 -21.10
N GLU A 103 -22.33 15.00 -20.64
CA GLU A 103 -21.81 16.13 -21.41
C GLU A 103 -21.06 15.66 -22.66
N ILE A 104 -20.17 14.66 -22.54
CA ILE A 104 -19.38 14.12 -23.67
C ILE A 104 -20.27 13.58 -24.82
N LYS A 105 -21.48 13.13 -24.49
CA LYS A 105 -22.43 12.63 -25.51
C LYS A 105 -23.11 13.72 -26.33
N ALA A 106 -23.07 14.96 -25.83
CA ALA A 106 -23.67 16.14 -26.46
C ALA A 106 -22.66 16.96 -27.28
N LEU A 107 -21.39 16.60 -27.25
CA LEU A 107 -20.33 17.30 -27.97
C LEU A 107 -20.18 16.81 -29.39
N GLU A 108 -19.89 17.72 -30.30
CA GLU A 108 -19.74 17.48 -31.73
C GLU A 108 -18.28 17.54 -32.20
N THR A 109 -17.38 18.21 -31.43
CA THR A 109 -15.99 18.41 -31.82
C THR A 109 -15.06 17.42 -31.15
N ASP A 110 -14.18 16.77 -31.93
CA ASP A 110 -13.20 15.79 -31.45
C ASP A 110 -12.27 16.38 -30.37
N MET A 111 -11.99 17.69 -30.40
CA MET A 111 -11.08 18.34 -29.49
C MET A 111 -11.69 18.48 -28.09
N GLU A 112 -12.97 18.91 -28.00
CA GLU A 112 -13.72 18.96 -26.72
C GLU A 112 -13.94 17.58 -26.13
N ILE A 113 -14.26 16.59 -26.97
CA ILE A 113 -14.41 15.18 -26.56
C ILE A 113 -13.13 14.68 -25.91
N GLN A 114 -11.96 14.96 -26.51
CA GLN A 114 -10.68 14.52 -25.97
C GLN A 114 -10.34 15.21 -24.63
N GLU A 115 -10.69 16.46 -24.43
CA GLU A 115 -10.46 17.16 -23.15
C GLU A 115 -11.31 16.58 -22.05
N ILE A 116 -12.62 16.39 -22.28
CA ILE A 116 -13.51 15.79 -21.29
C ILE A 116 -13.16 14.34 -21.03
N GLN A 117 -12.74 13.57 -22.03
CA GLN A 117 -12.29 12.19 -21.83
C GLN A 117 -11.05 12.11 -20.92
N LYS A 118 -10.11 13.04 -21.03
CA LYS A 118 -8.95 13.12 -20.12
C LYS A 118 -9.40 13.38 -18.67
N GLU A 119 -10.39 14.27 -18.50
CA GLU A 119 -10.91 14.57 -17.17
C GLU A 119 -11.63 13.36 -16.57
N ILE A 120 -12.47 12.67 -17.35
CA ILE A 120 -13.11 11.40 -16.99
C ILE A 120 -12.05 10.39 -16.54
N ASP A 121 -10.99 10.20 -17.33
CA ASP A 121 -9.91 9.26 -17.02
C ASP A 121 -9.19 9.56 -15.71
N VAL A 122 -9.01 10.85 -15.40
CA VAL A 122 -8.42 11.29 -14.12
C VAL A 122 -9.35 11.02 -12.95
N ILE A 123 -10.65 11.27 -13.12
CA ILE A 123 -11.64 11.05 -12.06
C ILE A 123 -11.82 9.55 -11.81
N GLU A 124 -11.95 8.74 -12.84
CA GLU A 124 -12.09 7.28 -12.72
C GLU A 124 -10.94 6.64 -11.93
N LYS A 125 -9.71 7.14 -12.09
CA LYS A 125 -8.57 6.69 -11.29
C LYS A 125 -8.69 7.05 -9.81
N LYS A 126 -9.43 8.12 -9.45
CA LYS A 126 -9.63 8.53 -8.05
C LYS A 126 -10.77 7.79 -7.36
N ILE A 127 -11.71 7.21 -8.14
CA ILE A 127 -12.89 6.47 -7.66
C ILE A 127 -12.59 4.96 -7.67
N ILE A 128 -11.53 4.53 -6.98
CA ILE A 128 -11.20 3.12 -6.89
C ILE A 128 -11.67 2.57 -5.55
N TYR A 129 -12.32 1.41 -5.60
CA TYR A 129 -12.75 0.66 -4.42
C TYR A 129 -12.20 -0.75 -4.45
N VAL A 130 -11.53 -1.16 -3.36
CA VAL A 130 -11.29 -2.55 -3.07
C VAL A 130 -12.56 -3.09 -2.41
N ASN A 131 -13.48 -3.56 -3.23
CA ASN A 131 -14.76 -4.10 -2.77
C ASN A 131 -14.66 -5.62 -2.52
N ARG A 132 -15.73 -6.20 -1.98
CA ARG A 132 -15.78 -7.63 -1.66
C ARG A 132 -15.49 -8.52 -2.88
N ASN A 133 -15.99 -8.19 -4.06
CA ASN A 133 -15.72 -8.97 -5.27
C ASN A 133 -14.24 -8.99 -5.66
N VAL A 134 -13.52 -7.86 -5.45
CA VAL A 134 -12.05 -7.79 -5.66
C VAL A 134 -11.35 -8.71 -4.67
N ILE A 135 -11.73 -8.67 -3.40
CA ILE A 135 -11.15 -9.53 -2.35
C ILE A 135 -11.43 -11.01 -2.63
N ASP A 136 -12.68 -11.38 -2.95
CA ASP A 136 -13.05 -12.78 -3.18
C ASP A 136 -12.32 -13.38 -4.39
N LYS A 137 -12.17 -12.61 -5.48
CA LYS A 137 -11.37 -13.01 -6.64
C LYS A 137 -9.89 -13.16 -6.29
N THR A 138 -9.36 -12.28 -5.44
CA THR A 138 -7.95 -12.35 -4.98
C THR A 138 -7.72 -13.59 -4.12
N LYS A 139 -8.64 -13.91 -3.20
CA LYS A 139 -8.58 -15.16 -2.41
C LYS A 139 -8.61 -16.40 -3.30
N THR A 140 -9.51 -16.40 -4.28
CA THR A 140 -9.57 -17.51 -5.26
C THR A 140 -8.23 -17.70 -5.99
N LEU A 141 -7.57 -16.60 -6.38
CA LEU A 141 -6.23 -16.68 -6.98
C LEU A 141 -5.22 -17.26 -5.98
N PHE A 142 -5.23 -16.82 -4.72
CA PHE A 142 -4.33 -17.32 -3.69
C PHE A 142 -4.50 -18.82 -3.46
N ASP A 143 -5.74 -19.30 -3.38
CA ASP A 143 -6.06 -20.73 -3.24
C ASP A 143 -5.53 -21.52 -4.44
N LEU A 144 -5.77 -21.04 -5.67
CA LEU A 144 -5.32 -21.70 -6.91
C LEU A 144 -3.78 -21.73 -7.04
N MET A 145 -3.09 -20.70 -6.54
CA MET A 145 -1.62 -20.62 -6.56
C MET A 145 -0.95 -21.28 -5.36
N GLY A 146 -1.71 -21.75 -4.37
CA GLY A 146 -1.23 -22.40 -3.16
C GLY A 146 -0.38 -21.46 -2.28
N VAL A 147 -0.79 -20.18 -2.14
CA VAL A 147 -0.13 -19.22 -1.26
C VAL A 147 -0.96 -18.95 -0.02
N VAL A 148 -0.29 -18.71 1.10
CA VAL A 148 -0.93 -18.45 2.38
C VAL A 148 -1.48 -17.02 2.43
N TYR A 149 -2.71 -16.86 2.89
CA TYR A 149 -3.26 -15.55 3.23
C TYR A 149 -4.00 -15.58 4.56
N ILE A 150 -4.10 -14.42 5.21
CA ILE A 150 -4.76 -14.23 6.50
C ILE A 150 -5.68 -13.01 6.38
N GLU A 151 -6.92 -13.14 6.84
CA GLU A 151 -7.80 -12.00 7.08
C GLU A 151 -7.51 -11.49 8.49
N ALA A 152 -6.93 -10.30 8.58
CA ALA A 152 -6.64 -9.70 9.87
C ALA A 152 -7.93 -9.30 10.61
N ASP A 153 -7.87 -9.22 11.91
CA ASP A 153 -8.92 -8.63 12.75
C ASP A 153 -8.84 -7.10 12.83
N CYS A 154 -7.72 -6.55 12.37
CA CYS A 154 -7.40 -5.13 12.32
C CYS A 154 -6.89 -4.74 10.91
N GLU A 155 -6.26 -3.57 10.76
CA GLU A 155 -5.61 -3.17 9.53
C GLU A 155 -4.38 -4.05 9.24
N ALA A 156 -4.16 -4.38 7.96
CA ALA A 156 -3.10 -5.29 7.53
C ALA A 156 -1.70 -4.82 7.96
N GLU A 157 -1.45 -3.51 7.93
CA GLU A 157 -0.17 -2.92 8.35
C GLU A 157 0.18 -3.23 9.81
N HIS A 158 -0.81 -3.16 10.72
CA HIS A 158 -0.63 -3.50 12.13
C HIS A 158 -0.40 -5.00 12.32
N TYR A 159 -1.16 -5.83 11.59
CA TYR A 159 -1.02 -7.27 11.67
C TYR A 159 0.33 -7.74 11.12
N CYS A 160 0.76 -7.21 9.97
CA CYS A 160 2.09 -7.46 9.40
C CYS A 160 3.21 -7.09 10.38
N SER A 161 3.11 -5.90 11.00
CA SER A 161 4.09 -5.42 11.98
C SER A 161 4.15 -6.31 13.20
N LYS A 162 2.99 -6.80 13.69
CA LYS A 162 2.93 -7.75 14.80
C LYS A 162 3.61 -9.08 14.47
N LEU A 163 3.38 -9.64 13.29
CA LEU A 163 4.05 -10.86 12.83
C LEU A 163 5.58 -10.67 12.74
N CYS A 164 6.02 -9.52 12.24
CA CYS A 164 7.44 -9.18 12.13
C CYS A 164 8.11 -9.02 13.51
N ASN A 165 7.41 -8.40 14.48
CA ASN A 165 7.93 -8.21 15.83
C ASN A 165 7.98 -9.51 16.64
N LEU A 166 7.10 -10.47 16.34
CA LEU A 166 7.11 -11.82 16.94
C LEU A 166 8.07 -12.79 16.23
N ASP A 167 8.87 -12.32 15.27
CA ASP A 167 9.80 -13.12 14.47
C ASP A 167 9.13 -14.30 13.73
N ILE A 168 7.80 -14.18 13.44
CA ILE A 168 7.05 -15.15 12.62
C ILE A 168 7.39 -14.93 11.13
N VAL A 169 7.65 -13.67 10.75
CA VAL A 169 8.13 -13.28 9.42
C VAL A 169 9.40 -12.46 9.53
N ASP A 170 10.24 -12.52 8.51
CA ASP A 170 11.53 -11.80 8.46
C ASP A 170 11.38 -10.30 8.14
N GLY A 171 10.25 -9.90 7.56
CA GLY A 171 9.99 -8.51 7.20
C GLY A 171 8.61 -8.33 6.59
N VAL A 172 8.28 -7.08 6.28
CA VAL A 172 6.99 -6.68 5.72
C VAL A 172 7.20 -6.04 4.36
N VAL A 173 6.35 -6.38 3.40
CA VAL A 173 6.30 -5.75 2.07
C VAL A 173 5.07 -4.84 2.02
N SER A 174 5.29 -3.53 2.07
CA SER A 174 4.25 -2.51 1.98
C SER A 174 4.81 -1.22 1.36
N GLU A 175 4.01 -0.48 0.63
CA GLU A 175 4.36 0.87 0.16
C GLU A 175 3.99 1.95 1.20
N ASP A 176 3.30 1.58 2.28
CA ASP A 176 2.87 2.50 3.32
C ASP A 176 3.92 2.63 4.43
N MET A 177 4.28 3.88 4.73
CA MET A 177 5.27 4.20 5.78
C MET A 177 4.71 4.01 7.20
N ASP A 178 3.39 3.88 7.35
CA ASP A 178 2.77 3.60 8.65
C ASP A 178 3.26 2.25 9.20
N THR A 179 3.58 1.31 8.31
CA THR A 179 4.15 -0.01 8.65
C THR A 179 5.44 0.08 9.48
N ILE A 180 6.32 1.05 9.19
CA ILE A 180 7.55 1.21 9.99
C ILE A 180 7.27 1.90 11.33
N ALA A 181 6.31 2.83 11.36
CA ALA A 181 5.86 3.47 12.60
C ALA A 181 5.14 2.48 13.53
N CYS A 182 4.49 1.46 12.98
CA CYS A 182 3.93 0.33 13.72
C CYS A 182 5.00 -0.62 14.30
N GLY A 183 6.29 -0.36 14.05
CA GLY A 183 7.41 -1.05 14.65
C GLY A 183 7.94 -2.23 13.86
N SER A 184 7.61 -2.39 12.58
CA SER A 184 8.20 -3.42 11.74
C SER A 184 9.72 -3.29 11.69
N LYS A 185 10.45 -4.38 12.04
CA LYS A 185 11.92 -4.39 12.05
C LYS A 185 12.52 -4.15 10.67
N LEU A 186 11.85 -4.65 9.62
CA LEU A 186 12.23 -4.52 8.22
C LEU A 186 10.98 -4.25 7.37
N VAL A 187 10.98 -3.16 6.62
CA VAL A 187 9.98 -2.85 5.61
C VAL A 187 10.64 -2.83 4.24
N ILE A 188 10.02 -3.52 3.28
CA ILE A 188 10.48 -3.61 1.89
C ILE A 188 9.48 -2.87 1.02
N ARG A 189 9.96 -1.89 0.27
CA ARG A 189 9.19 -1.05 -0.64
C ARG A 189 9.64 -1.22 -2.08
N ASN A 190 8.86 -0.68 -2.99
CA ASN A 190 9.15 -0.73 -4.44
C ASN A 190 9.25 -2.17 -4.99
N PHE A 191 8.54 -3.12 -4.36
CA PHE A 191 8.55 -4.54 -4.75
C PHE A 191 8.14 -4.77 -6.21
N THR A 192 7.30 -3.91 -6.77
CA THR A 192 6.80 -4.03 -8.15
C THR A 192 7.74 -3.46 -9.22
N ASN A 193 8.92 -2.96 -8.84
CA ASN A 193 9.92 -2.47 -9.79
C ASN A 193 10.33 -3.56 -10.79
N ARG A 194 10.57 -3.16 -12.04
CA ARG A 194 10.91 -4.09 -13.13
C ARG A 194 12.33 -4.64 -13.04
N ASP A 195 13.23 -3.89 -12.40
CA ASP A 195 14.65 -4.24 -12.25
C ASP A 195 14.93 -5.18 -11.08
N ASP A 196 13.88 -5.70 -10.42
CA ASP A 196 13.95 -6.58 -9.26
C ASP A 196 14.72 -5.98 -8.06
N ASN A 197 14.99 -4.66 -8.06
CA ASN A 197 15.55 -3.93 -6.93
C ASN A 197 14.45 -3.35 -6.06
N VAL A 198 14.64 -3.48 -4.75
CA VAL A 198 13.73 -2.98 -3.72
C VAL A 198 14.46 -2.05 -2.77
N GLU A 199 13.70 -1.23 -2.07
CA GLU A 199 14.20 -0.44 -0.95
C GLU A 199 13.86 -1.15 0.35
N SER A 200 14.86 -1.41 1.17
CA SER A 200 14.70 -2.02 2.50
C SER A 200 14.99 -1.00 3.58
N TYR A 201 14.02 -0.83 4.46
CA TYR A 201 14.03 0.10 5.58
C TYR A 201 14.23 -0.70 6.86
N TYR A 202 15.35 -0.49 7.54
CA TYR A 202 15.68 -1.14 8.81
C TYR A 202 15.41 -0.19 9.95
N LEU A 203 14.38 -0.47 10.76
CA LEU A 203 13.95 0.41 11.84
C LEU A 203 15.07 0.74 12.82
N GLN A 204 15.88 -0.24 13.21
CA GLN A 204 16.98 -0.02 14.17
C GLN A 204 18.03 0.94 13.62
N ASP A 205 18.40 0.81 12.35
CA ASP A 205 19.37 1.69 11.70
C ASP A 205 18.82 3.11 11.56
N ILE A 206 17.51 3.24 11.23
CA ILE A 206 16.82 4.53 11.19
C ILE A 206 16.82 5.20 12.56
N LEU A 207 16.47 4.47 13.62
CA LEU A 207 16.47 5.00 14.98
C LEU A 207 17.86 5.45 15.42
N TYR A 208 18.88 4.67 15.08
CA TYR A 208 20.28 4.99 15.36
C TYR A 208 20.71 6.28 14.63
N ASP A 209 20.49 6.35 13.32
CA ASP A 209 20.89 7.50 12.50
C ASP A 209 20.17 8.80 12.92
N LEU A 210 18.88 8.70 13.30
CA LEU A 210 18.10 9.83 13.79
C LEU A 210 18.35 10.16 15.26
N ASN A 211 19.14 9.34 15.98
CA ASN A 211 19.36 9.44 17.42
C ASN A 211 18.04 9.46 18.22
N LEU A 212 17.10 8.60 17.86
CA LEU A 212 15.79 8.49 18.47
C LEU A 212 15.60 7.13 19.15
N THR A 213 14.85 7.14 20.25
CA THR A 213 14.27 5.92 20.80
C THR A 213 13.02 5.53 19.98
N ASN A 214 12.60 4.27 20.07
CA ASN A 214 11.36 3.84 19.43
C ASN A 214 10.15 4.71 19.85
N LYS A 215 10.06 5.07 21.13
CA LYS A 215 9.01 5.95 21.65
C LYS A 215 9.07 7.34 21.00
N SER A 216 10.25 7.97 20.98
CA SER A 216 10.43 9.29 20.37
C SER A 216 10.17 9.29 18.87
N PHE A 217 10.44 8.16 18.19
CA PHE A 217 10.11 8.00 16.78
C PHE A 217 8.59 7.92 16.54
N ILE A 218 7.85 7.22 17.39
CA ILE A 218 6.38 7.20 17.36
C ILE A 218 5.82 8.60 17.62
N ASP A 219 6.35 9.32 18.62
CA ASP A 219 5.94 10.70 18.91
C ASP A 219 6.19 11.62 17.70
N LEU A 220 7.33 11.47 17.03
CA LEU A 220 7.64 12.18 15.78
C LEU A 220 6.62 11.85 14.67
N CYS A 221 6.27 10.58 14.48
CA CYS A 221 5.27 10.15 13.50
C CYS A 221 3.90 10.77 13.78
N ILE A 222 3.51 10.88 15.06
CA ILE A 222 2.26 11.54 15.46
C ILE A 222 2.33 13.04 15.15
N LEU A 223 3.46 13.71 15.41
CA LEU A 223 3.65 15.14 15.14
C LEU A 223 3.66 15.47 13.65
N LEU A 224 4.17 14.60 12.79
CA LEU A 224 4.14 14.76 11.34
C LEU A 224 2.72 14.70 10.77
N GLY A 225 1.81 14.06 11.47
CA GLY A 225 0.41 13.86 11.06
C GLY A 225 0.21 12.56 10.29
N ASN A 226 -0.82 11.84 10.69
CA ASN A 226 -1.20 10.54 10.16
C ASN A 226 -2.72 10.48 9.93
N ASP A 227 -3.23 9.30 9.58
CA ASP A 227 -4.66 9.08 9.32
C ASP A 227 -5.54 9.16 10.59
N TYR A 228 -4.94 9.17 11.79
CA TYR A 228 -5.62 9.20 13.09
C TYR A 228 -5.64 10.59 13.73
N ASN A 229 -4.76 11.50 13.31
CA ASN A 229 -4.76 12.88 13.78
C ASN A 229 -4.77 13.85 12.59
N HIS A 230 -5.79 14.68 12.52
CA HIS A 230 -5.88 15.76 11.53
C HIS A 230 -5.17 17.02 12.07
N ARG A 231 -4.03 17.36 11.48
CA ARG A 231 -3.40 18.68 11.59
C ARG A 231 -3.39 19.39 10.24
#